data_f9a9ca59fb3f2262cbbe3ed2843726b1
#
_entry.id   f9a9ca59fb3f2262cbbe3ed2843726b1
#
_cell.length_a   1.000
_cell.length_b   1.000
_cell.length_c   1.000
_cell.angle_alpha   90.00
_cell.angle_beta   90.00
_cell.angle_gamma   90.00
#
_symmetry.space_group_name_H-M   'P 1'
#
loop_
_entity.id
_entity.type
_entity.pdbx_description
1 polymer ?
#
loop_
_entity_poly.entity_id
_entity_poly.type
_entity_poly.pdbx_seq_one_letter_code
_entity_poly.pdbx_strand_id
1 'polypeptide(L)'
;MADVIITRQSIQALILDMDGVLWRGSEAIGDLKAVFDEIGRASWKVFFATNNATRTIRQYVELLSTFGIHAQSWQVINSATAVTYYLRQQYPHGGPVYIVGEEGLIEACAEAGFYHSENGAVAVIAGMDRQVTYEKLKIATLLIRAGVQFIGTNPDVTYPTPSGLVPGAGSILAAITAATGVDPVIAGKPKPTMYQIALERLKILPENALVIGDRPETDIAGAQQIGCRTALVLSGVTNSQQAALWQPAPDIIANDLASVIQLLVSE
;
A
#
# COMPACT_ATOMS: atom_id res chain seq x y z
N MET A 1 -4.07 9.37 -29.82
CA MET A 1 -3.42 10.08 -28.69
C MET A 1 -1.94 9.88 -28.90
N ALA A 2 -1.12 10.93 -28.85
CA ALA A 2 0.31 10.78 -29.01
C ALA A 2 0.84 9.93 -27.84
N ASP A 3 1.60 8.87 -28.15
CA ASP A 3 2.33 8.09 -27.16
C ASP A 3 3.29 9.06 -26.45
N VAL A 4 2.98 9.42 -25.23
CA VAL A 4 3.86 10.27 -24.42
C VAL A 4 5.00 9.38 -23.96
N ILE A 5 6.13 9.50 -24.61
CA ILE A 5 7.35 8.80 -24.25
C ILE A 5 7.74 9.26 -22.84
N ILE A 6 7.84 8.34 -21.89
CA ILE A 6 8.35 8.62 -20.55
C ILE A 6 9.86 8.76 -20.69
N THR A 7 10.35 9.98 -20.55
CA THR A 7 11.80 10.23 -20.55
C THR A 7 12.31 10.45 -19.12
N ARG A 8 13.59 10.19 -18.89
CA ARG A 8 14.27 10.47 -17.62
C ARG A 8 13.99 11.90 -17.12
N GLN A 9 13.88 12.87 -18.01
CA GLN A 9 13.66 14.28 -17.68
C GLN A 9 12.22 14.57 -17.20
N SER A 10 11.23 13.74 -17.56
CA SER A 10 9.83 13.93 -17.16
C SER A 10 9.53 13.42 -15.76
N ILE A 11 10.33 12.49 -15.22
CA ILE A 11 10.14 11.90 -13.90
C ILE A 11 11.01 12.61 -12.85
N GLN A 12 10.37 13.07 -11.78
CA GLN A 12 11.03 13.74 -10.65
C GLN A 12 11.00 12.88 -9.38
N ALA A 13 10.05 11.95 -9.28
CA ALA A 13 9.92 11.06 -8.14
C ALA A 13 9.44 9.67 -8.53
N LEU A 14 9.86 8.70 -7.72
CA LEU A 14 9.41 7.32 -7.73
C LEU A 14 8.59 7.07 -6.47
N ILE A 15 7.36 6.55 -6.63
CA ILE A 15 6.54 6.06 -5.53
C ILE A 15 6.52 4.55 -5.66
N LEU A 16 7.18 3.87 -4.75
CA LEU A 16 7.45 2.43 -4.81
C LEU A 16 6.50 1.67 -3.89
N ASP A 17 5.81 0.66 -4.41
CA ASP A 17 5.32 -0.41 -3.54
C ASP A 17 6.51 -1.18 -2.97
N MET A 18 6.28 -1.98 -1.94
CA MET A 18 7.35 -2.70 -1.26
C MET A 18 7.28 -4.21 -1.50
N ASP A 19 6.18 -4.84 -1.15
CA ASP A 19 6.01 -6.29 -1.25
C ASP A 19 5.79 -6.70 -2.71
N GLY A 20 6.71 -7.46 -3.30
CA GLY A 20 6.69 -7.83 -4.72
C GLY A 20 7.49 -6.88 -5.62
N VAL A 21 7.91 -5.72 -5.11
CA VAL A 21 8.76 -4.74 -5.82
C VAL A 21 10.17 -4.71 -5.25
N LEU A 22 10.31 -4.55 -3.94
CA LEU A 22 11.61 -4.50 -3.26
C LEU A 22 12.00 -5.86 -2.69
N TRP A 23 11.02 -6.62 -2.19
CA TRP A 23 11.25 -7.92 -1.57
C TRP A 23 10.06 -8.87 -1.71
N ARG A 24 10.30 -10.15 -1.46
CA ARG A 24 9.27 -11.17 -1.22
C ARG A 24 9.49 -11.75 0.18
N GLY A 25 8.57 -11.47 1.11
CA GLY A 25 8.74 -11.83 2.52
C GLY A 25 9.94 -11.13 3.15
N SER A 26 11.05 -11.85 3.34
CA SER A 26 12.31 -11.33 3.88
C SER A 26 13.45 -11.26 2.86
N GLU A 27 13.22 -11.64 1.60
CA GLU A 27 14.24 -11.75 0.58
C GLU A 27 14.16 -10.58 -0.41
N ALA A 28 15.29 -9.89 -0.62
CA ALA A 28 15.39 -8.80 -1.59
C ALA A 28 15.16 -9.31 -3.02
N ILE A 29 14.53 -8.50 -3.86
CA ILE A 29 14.40 -8.73 -5.29
C ILE A 29 15.56 -8.02 -5.98
N GLY A 30 16.56 -8.79 -6.41
CA GLY A 30 17.76 -8.26 -7.05
C GLY A 30 18.71 -7.52 -6.10
N ASP A 31 19.62 -6.73 -6.67
CA ASP A 31 20.56 -5.89 -5.92
C ASP A 31 19.96 -4.52 -5.66
N LEU A 32 19.19 -4.41 -4.58
CA LEU A 32 18.51 -3.16 -4.20
C LEU A 32 19.51 -2.02 -3.97
N LYS A 33 20.69 -2.32 -3.40
CA LYS A 33 21.70 -1.28 -3.17
C LYS A 33 22.14 -0.64 -4.49
N ALA A 34 22.48 -1.46 -5.49
CA ALA A 34 22.86 -0.96 -6.82
C ALA A 34 21.73 -0.15 -7.47
N VAL A 35 20.48 -0.60 -7.37
CA VAL A 35 19.30 0.09 -7.90
C VAL A 35 19.11 1.46 -7.23
N PHE A 36 19.24 1.55 -5.91
CA PHE A 36 19.10 2.83 -5.19
C PHE A 36 20.29 3.76 -5.39
N ASP A 37 21.49 3.23 -5.64
CA ASP A 37 22.64 4.03 -6.08
C ASP A 37 22.38 4.70 -7.45
N GLU A 38 21.74 3.99 -8.40
CA GLU A 38 21.30 4.54 -9.69
C GLU A 38 20.21 5.62 -9.53
N ILE A 39 19.19 5.35 -8.71
CA ILE A 39 18.12 6.31 -8.38
C ILE A 39 18.73 7.59 -7.81
N GLY A 40 19.73 7.46 -6.92
CA GLY A 40 20.46 8.59 -6.34
C GLY A 40 21.23 9.40 -7.39
N ARG A 41 21.92 8.73 -8.34
CA ARG A 41 22.64 9.40 -9.45
C ARG A 41 21.66 10.16 -10.37
N ALA A 42 20.45 9.64 -10.55
CA ALA A 42 19.40 10.30 -11.31
C ALA A 42 18.74 11.46 -10.55
N SER A 43 19.02 11.60 -9.25
CA SER A 43 18.43 12.60 -8.35
C SER A 43 16.91 12.50 -8.23
N TRP A 44 16.33 11.33 -8.46
CA TRP A 44 14.91 11.11 -8.24
C TRP A 44 14.59 11.04 -6.75
N LYS A 45 13.53 11.73 -6.35
CA LYS A 45 12.97 11.58 -5.00
C LYS A 45 12.30 10.23 -4.88
N VAL A 46 12.36 9.60 -3.70
CA VAL A 46 11.73 8.30 -3.46
C VAL A 46 10.73 8.39 -2.33
N PHE A 47 9.61 7.73 -2.52
CA PHE A 47 8.56 7.54 -1.53
C PHE A 47 8.09 6.08 -1.56
N PHE A 48 7.78 5.51 -0.40
CA PHE A 48 7.37 4.12 -0.25
C PHE A 48 5.92 4.05 0.18
N ALA A 49 5.10 3.27 -0.55
CA ALA A 49 3.66 3.18 -0.31
C ALA A 49 3.18 1.72 -0.35
N THR A 50 2.98 1.11 0.82
CA THR A 50 2.55 -0.29 0.92
C THR A 50 1.12 -0.43 1.45
N ASN A 51 0.36 -1.41 0.92
CA ASN A 51 -0.93 -1.80 1.49
C ASN A 51 -0.80 -2.61 2.80
N ASN A 52 0.40 -3.07 3.11
CA ASN A 52 0.62 -3.91 4.28
C ASN A 52 0.68 -3.07 5.57
N ALA A 53 -0.35 -3.18 6.41
CA ALA A 53 -0.48 -2.48 7.69
C ALA A 53 0.00 -3.29 8.91
N THR A 54 0.69 -4.42 8.70
CA THR A 54 1.13 -5.28 9.83
C THR A 54 2.30 -4.70 10.60
N ARG A 55 3.13 -3.88 9.94
CA ARG A 55 4.30 -3.22 10.53
C ARG A 55 4.07 -1.74 10.73
N THR A 56 4.73 -1.19 11.76
CA THR A 56 4.79 0.26 11.98
C THR A 56 5.68 0.94 10.91
N ILE A 57 5.54 2.25 10.75
CA ILE A 57 6.41 3.03 9.84
C ILE A 57 7.88 2.88 10.24
N ARG A 58 8.18 2.88 11.54
CA ARG A 58 9.54 2.68 12.06
C ARG A 58 10.11 1.32 11.65
N GLN A 59 9.33 0.25 11.81
CA GLN A 59 9.75 -1.10 11.40
C GLN A 59 10.00 -1.20 9.89
N TYR A 60 9.27 -0.46 9.05
CA TYR A 60 9.56 -0.38 7.62
C TYR A 60 10.86 0.36 7.33
N VAL A 61 11.14 1.48 8.02
CA VAL A 61 12.42 2.21 7.88
C VAL A 61 13.60 1.33 8.30
N GLU A 62 13.47 0.59 9.39
CA GLU A 62 14.47 -0.36 9.86
C GLU A 62 14.69 -1.48 8.82
N LEU A 63 13.60 -2.05 8.26
CA LEU A 63 13.68 -3.08 7.23
C LEU A 63 14.37 -2.57 5.95
N LEU A 64 14.01 -1.38 5.46
CA LEU A 64 14.66 -0.74 4.32
C LEU A 64 16.18 -0.59 4.56
N SER A 65 16.56 -0.20 5.77
CA SER A 65 17.97 -0.06 6.17
C SER A 65 18.74 -1.39 6.09
N THR A 66 18.11 -2.54 6.38
CA THR A 66 18.76 -3.86 6.24
C THR A 66 19.15 -4.19 4.80
N PHE A 67 18.45 -3.60 3.83
CA PHE A 67 18.75 -3.71 2.39
C PHE A 67 19.65 -2.59 1.86
N GLY A 68 20.21 -1.75 2.76
CA GLY A 68 21.07 -0.63 2.39
C GLY A 68 20.29 0.58 1.84
N ILE A 69 18.98 0.64 2.05
CA ILE A 69 18.12 1.75 1.62
C ILE A 69 17.90 2.69 2.80
N HIS A 70 18.41 3.93 2.69
CA HIS A 70 18.25 4.95 3.73
C HIS A 70 16.97 5.77 3.49
N ALA A 71 15.92 5.45 4.23
CA ALA A 71 14.66 6.18 4.21
C ALA A 71 14.39 6.86 5.55
N GLN A 72 13.65 7.96 5.51
CA GLN A 72 13.11 8.62 6.70
C GLN A 72 11.63 8.28 6.86
N SER A 73 11.10 8.34 8.07
CA SER A 73 9.69 7.97 8.36
C SER A 73 8.68 8.76 7.51
N TRP A 74 8.96 10.00 7.14
CA TRP A 74 8.07 10.80 6.30
C TRP A 74 7.98 10.29 4.84
N GLN A 75 8.96 9.50 4.39
CA GLN A 75 8.99 8.90 3.04
C GLN A 75 8.23 7.57 2.95
N VAL A 76 7.69 7.09 4.06
CA VAL A 76 6.98 5.81 4.12
C VAL A 76 5.53 6.05 4.50
N ILE A 77 4.63 5.39 3.80
CA ILE A 77 3.20 5.33 4.11
C ILE A 77 2.70 3.90 3.96
N ASN A 78 1.81 3.49 4.86
CA ASN A 78 1.10 2.23 4.75
C ASN A 78 -0.43 2.43 4.77
N SER A 79 -1.19 1.37 4.53
CA SER A 79 -2.65 1.46 4.53
C SER A 79 -3.25 1.83 5.89
N ALA A 80 -2.53 1.60 7.02
CA ALA A 80 -2.96 2.08 8.33
C ALA A 80 -2.99 3.62 8.40
N THR A 81 -2.01 4.29 7.80
CA THR A 81 -2.00 5.75 7.67
C THR A 81 -3.19 6.26 6.86
N ALA A 82 -3.55 5.54 5.77
CA ALA A 82 -4.74 5.91 4.99
C ALA A 82 -6.04 5.75 5.78
N VAL A 83 -6.15 4.70 6.60
CA VAL A 83 -7.28 4.50 7.53
C VAL A 83 -7.39 5.65 8.51
N THR A 84 -6.30 6.02 9.16
CA THR A 84 -6.31 7.10 10.16
C THR A 84 -6.59 8.46 9.52
N TYR A 85 -6.10 8.71 8.31
CA TYR A 85 -6.44 9.89 7.53
C TYR A 85 -7.95 9.97 7.25
N TYR A 86 -8.55 8.85 6.79
CA TYR A 86 -9.99 8.76 6.54
C TYR A 86 -10.83 8.98 7.82
N LEU A 87 -10.43 8.35 8.92
CA LEU A 87 -11.12 8.49 10.21
C LEU A 87 -11.06 9.91 10.76
N ARG A 88 -9.91 10.59 10.66
CA ARG A 88 -9.75 11.95 11.17
C ARG A 88 -10.63 12.99 10.47
N GLN A 89 -11.02 12.74 9.22
CA GLN A 89 -11.97 13.59 8.51
C GLN A 89 -13.37 13.54 9.15
N GLN A 90 -13.75 12.43 9.76
CA GLN A 90 -15.05 12.23 10.40
C GLN A 90 -14.99 12.43 11.91
N TYR A 91 -13.87 12.07 12.52
CA TYR A 91 -13.62 12.09 13.96
C TYR A 91 -12.31 12.83 14.26
N PRO A 92 -12.26 14.16 14.15
CA PRO A 92 -11.01 14.94 14.25
C PRO A 92 -10.36 14.86 15.63
N HIS A 93 -11.12 14.50 16.67
CA HIS A 93 -10.65 14.36 18.06
C HIS A 93 -10.28 12.91 18.42
N GLY A 94 -10.32 11.98 17.46
CA GLY A 94 -10.12 10.57 17.74
C GLY A 94 -11.34 9.90 18.39
N GLY A 95 -11.13 8.78 19.08
CA GLY A 95 -12.19 8.06 19.77
C GLY A 95 -12.01 6.53 19.79
N PRO A 96 -12.99 5.80 20.36
CA PRO A 96 -12.94 4.35 20.44
C PRO A 96 -13.18 3.72 19.07
N VAL A 97 -12.35 2.72 18.71
CA VAL A 97 -12.48 1.91 17.49
C VAL A 97 -12.26 0.45 17.83
N TYR A 98 -12.91 -0.48 17.11
CA TYR A 98 -12.60 -1.88 17.24
C TYR A 98 -11.62 -2.30 16.13
N ILE A 99 -10.46 -2.85 16.51
CA ILE A 99 -9.38 -3.15 15.57
C ILE A 99 -9.19 -4.66 15.46
N VAL A 100 -9.27 -5.17 14.22
CA VAL A 100 -8.82 -6.49 13.81
C VAL A 100 -7.59 -6.28 12.93
N GLY A 101 -6.40 -6.42 13.52
CA GLY A 101 -5.14 -6.10 12.84
C GLY A 101 -3.94 -6.22 13.76
N GLU A 102 -2.76 -5.99 13.21
CA GLU A 102 -1.48 -6.11 13.91
C GLU A 102 -0.93 -4.74 14.37
N GLU A 103 0.28 -4.77 14.94
CA GLU A 103 0.95 -3.64 15.60
C GLU A 103 0.92 -2.34 14.75
N GLY A 104 1.23 -2.45 13.44
CA GLY A 104 1.26 -1.27 12.57
C GLY A 104 -0.08 -0.54 12.48
N LEU A 105 -1.19 -1.27 12.46
CA LEU A 105 -2.53 -0.68 12.45
C LEU A 105 -2.89 -0.11 13.83
N ILE A 106 -2.55 -0.84 14.90
CA ILE A 106 -2.82 -0.42 16.28
C ILE A 106 -2.05 0.87 16.62
N GLU A 107 -0.75 0.91 16.31
CA GLU A 107 0.10 2.08 16.56
C GLU A 107 -0.38 3.30 15.76
N ALA A 108 -0.65 3.14 14.46
CA ALA A 108 -1.15 4.24 13.64
C ALA A 108 -2.48 4.81 14.16
N CYS A 109 -3.40 3.95 14.62
CA CYS A 109 -4.63 4.40 15.24
C CYS A 109 -4.37 5.18 16.55
N ALA A 110 -3.47 4.67 17.40
CA ALA A 110 -3.12 5.31 18.67
C ALA A 110 -2.48 6.70 18.45
N GLU A 111 -1.53 6.82 17.52
CA GLU A 111 -0.91 8.10 17.15
C GLU A 111 -1.93 9.11 16.59
N ALA A 112 -2.99 8.62 15.95
CA ALA A 112 -4.08 9.44 15.45
C ALA A 112 -5.16 9.78 16.50
N GLY A 113 -5.00 9.33 17.76
CA GLY A 113 -5.94 9.59 18.86
C GLY A 113 -7.09 8.59 18.94
N PHE A 114 -7.01 7.47 18.21
CA PHE A 114 -7.98 6.37 18.30
C PHE A 114 -7.44 5.25 19.19
N TYR A 115 -8.32 4.63 19.97
CA TYR A 115 -7.94 3.54 20.86
C TYR A 115 -8.88 2.34 20.71
N HIS A 116 -8.33 1.14 20.88
CA HIS A 116 -9.10 -0.09 20.76
C HIS A 116 -10.12 -0.22 21.90
N SER A 117 -11.39 -0.46 21.54
CA SER A 117 -12.48 -0.66 22.49
C SER A 117 -13.63 -1.42 21.83
N GLU A 118 -14.25 -2.33 22.58
CA GLU A 118 -15.50 -2.96 22.19
C GLU A 118 -16.71 -2.05 22.46
N ASN A 119 -16.58 -1.14 23.44
CA ASN A 119 -17.67 -0.28 23.89
C ASN A 119 -17.59 1.08 23.18
N GLY A 120 -18.71 1.46 22.57
CA GLY A 120 -18.85 2.77 21.95
C GLY A 120 -17.99 2.98 20.71
N ALA A 121 -17.46 1.91 20.10
CA ALA A 121 -16.64 1.99 18.89
C ALA A 121 -17.37 2.75 17.78
N VAL A 122 -16.72 3.79 17.23
CA VAL A 122 -17.24 4.57 16.11
C VAL A 122 -16.97 3.91 14.75
N ALA A 123 -15.99 3.00 14.70
CA ALA A 123 -15.69 2.18 13.53
C ALA A 123 -15.11 0.82 13.93
N VAL A 124 -15.38 -0.20 13.13
CA VAL A 124 -14.64 -1.45 13.08
C VAL A 124 -13.61 -1.32 11.97
N ILE A 125 -12.35 -1.49 12.31
CA ILE A 125 -11.23 -1.41 11.37
C ILE A 125 -10.63 -2.80 11.25
N ALA A 126 -10.55 -3.33 10.02
CA ALA A 126 -9.95 -4.64 9.79
C ALA A 126 -8.85 -4.58 8.72
N GLY A 127 -7.78 -5.31 8.97
CA GLY A 127 -6.65 -5.51 8.09
C GLY A 127 -6.11 -6.92 8.21
N MET A 128 -4.91 -7.16 7.71
CA MET A 128 -4.22 -8.43 7.91
C MET A 128 -3.91 -8.61 9.40
N ASP A 129 -4.31 -9.76 9.95
CA ASP A 129 -4.09 -10.17 11.33
C ASP A 129 -3.78 -11.66 11.37
N ARG A 130 -2.50 -12.02 11.52
CA ARG A 130 -2.04 -13.41 11.62
C ARG A 130 -2.45 -14.09 12.92
N GLN A 131 -2.96 -13.31 13.88
CA GLN A 131 -3.50 -13.77 15.16
C GLN A 131 -5.02 -13.56 15.23
N VAL A 132 -5.71 -13.55 14.09
CA VAL A 132 -7.16 -13.45 14.03
C VAL A 132 -7.79 -14.64 14.75
N THR A 133 -8.78 -14.38 15.58
CA THR A 133 -9.54 -15.40 16.32
C THR A 133 -11.02 -15.30 15.98
N TYR A 134 -11.77 -16.39 16.24
CA TYR A 134 -13.22 -16.37 16.12
C TYR A 134 -13.84 -15.25 16.97
N GLU A 135 -13.31 -15.01 18.17
CA GLU A 135 -13.82 -13.96 19.06
C GLU A 135 -13.64 -12.56 18.46
N LYS A 136 -12.47 -12.26 17.86
CA LYS A 136 -12.26 -11.00 17.13
C LYS A 136 -13.27 -10.82 16.02
N LEU A 137 -13.52 -11.85 15.21
CA LEU A 137 -14.49 -11.82 14.11
C LEU A 137 -15.92 -11.68 14.62
N LYS A 138 -16.27 -12.38 15.71
CA LYS A 138 -17.60 -12.30 16.35
C LYS A 138 -17.89 -10.88 16.81
N ILE A 139 -17.00 -10.25 17.55
CA ILE A 139 -17.19 -8.89 18.07
C ILE A 139 -17.30 -7.89 16.93
N ALA A 140 -16.39 -7.96 15.93
CA ALA A 140 -16.46 -7.14 14.73
C ALA A 140 -17.83 -7.27 14.04
N THR A 141 -18.30 -8.51 13.86
CA THR A 141 -19.62 -8.81 13.26
C THR A 141 -20.76 -8.17 14.02
N LEU A 142 -20.79 -8.32 15.35
CA LEU A 142 -21.85 -7.77 16.19
C LEU A 142 -21.90 -6.24 16.13
N LEU A 143 -20.73 -5.57 16.20
CA LEU A 143 -20.62 -4.12 16.09
C LEU A 143 -21.12 -3.61 14.73
N ILE A 144 -20.69 -4.25 13.63
CA ILE A 144 -21.10 -3.85 12.28
C ILE A 144 -22.60 -4.05 12.10
N ARG A 145 -23.15 -5.18 12.56
CA ARG A 145 -24.61 -5.44 12.52
C ARG A 145 -25.41 -4.48 13.40
N ALA A 146 -24.79 -3.89 14.42
CA ALA A 146 -25.37 -2.80 15.22
C ALA A 146 -25.27 -1.42 14.56
N GLY A 147 -24.73 -1.33 13.34
CA GLY A 147 -24.63 -0.08 12.57
C GLY A 147 -23.29 0.65 12.68
N VAL A 148 -22.28 0.05 13.35
CA VAL A 148 -20.93 0.63 13.39
C VAL A 148 -20.28 0.54 12.01
N GLN A 149 -19.63 1.62 11.58
CA GLN A 149 -18.97 1.69 10.27
C GLN A 149 -17.89 0.61 10.13
N PHE A 150 -17.85 -0.04 8.95
CA PHE A 150 -16.84 -1.03 8.63
C PHE A 150 -15.78 -0.46 7.66
N ILE A 151 -14.51 -0.48 8.08
CA ILE A 151 -13.37 0.06 7.32
C ILE A 151 -12.34 -1.05 7.12
N GLY A 152 -11.92 -1.24 5.88
CA GLY A 152 -10.84 -2.15 5.50
C GLY A 152 -9.56 -1.41 5.18
N THR A 153 -8.41 -1.94 5.61
CA THR A 153 -7.11 -1.36 5.27
C THR A 153 -6.85 -1.43 3.78
N ASN A 154 -7.09 -2.59 3.15
CA ASN A 154 -6.90 -2.83 1.72
C ASN A 154 -7.67 -4.10 1.28
N PRO A 155 -7.95 -4.28 -0.03
CA PRO A 155 -8.71 -5.40 -0.53
C PRO A 155 -7.87 -6.63 -0.89
N ASP A 156 -6.55 -6.62 -0.67
CA ASP A 156 -5.63 -7.67 -1.11
C ASP A 156 -5.99 -9.01 -0.47
N VAL A 157 -6.55 -9.94 -1.27
CA VAL A 157 -7.01 -11.25 -0.81
C VAL A 157 -5.85 -12.13 -0.37
N THR A 158 -4.68 -11.96 -1.02
CA THR A 158 -3.48 -12.74 -0.75
C THR A 158 -2.30 -11.85 -0.39
N TYR A 159 -1.36 -12.43 0.38
CA TYR A 159 -0.07 -11.84 0.71
C TYR A 159 1.05 -12.79 0.27
N PRO A 160 2.08 -12.30 -0.47
CA PRO A 160 3.16 -13.14 -0.95
C PRO A 160 4.16 -13.45 0.17
N THR A 161 4.51 -14.73 0.27
CA THR A 161 5.58 -15.23 1.16
C THR A 161 6.53 -16.15 0.39
N PRO A 162 7.71 -16.47 0.93
CA PRO A 162 8.60 -17.48 0.31
C PRO A 162 7.94 -18.86 0.14
N SER A 163 6.95 -19.19 0.98
CA SER A 163 6.20 -20.46 0.92
C SER A 163 5.00 -20.41 -0.06
N GLY A 164 4.73 -19.26 -0.69
CA GLY A 164 3.59 -19.06 -1.58
C GLY A 164 2.64 -17.97 -1.10
N LEU A 165 1.47 -17.90 -1.73
CA LEU A 165 0.43 -16.92 -1.39
C LEU A 165 -0.34 -17.39 -0.15
N VAL A 166 -0.41 -16.54 0.86
CA VAL A 166 -1.18 -16.75 2.10
C VAL A 166 -2.33 -15.74 2.20
N PRO A 167 -3.34 -15.93 3.09
CA PRO A 167 -4.42 -14.97 3.25
C PRO A 167 -3.93 -13.57 3.62
N GLY A 168 -4.36 -12.56 2.86
CA GLY A 168 -4.14 -11.14 3.11
C GLY A 168 -5.30 -10.49 3.85
N ALA A 169 -5.28 -9.16 3.93
CA ALA A 169 -6.34 -8.36 4.57
C ALA A 169 -7.71 -8.64 3.97
N GLY A 170 -7.81 -8.71 2.64
CA GLY A 170 -9.06 -8.97 1.93
C GLY A 170 -9.75 -10.29 2.32
N SER A 171 -8.98 -11.31 2.70
CA SER A 171 -9.55 -12.58 3.21
C SER A 171 -10.25 -12.40 4.56
N ILE A 172 -9.70 -11.58 5.45
CA ILE A 172 -10.32 -11.24 6.74
C ILE A 172 -11.55 -10.37 6.51
N LEU A 173 -11.45 -9.37 5.63
CA LEU A 173 -12.60 -8.55 5.24
C LEU A 173 -13.72 -9.40 4.67
N ALA A 174 -13.43 -10.36 3.78
CA ALA A 174 -14.39 -11.26 3.20
C ALA A 174 -15.13 -12.12 4.27
N ALA A 175 -14.40 -12.60 5.29
CA ALA A 175 -15.03 -13.35 6.39
C ALA A 175 -16.02 -12.48 7.18
N ILE A 176 -15.67 -11.22 7.46
CA ILE A 176 -16.55 -10.27 8.15
C ILE A 176 -17.72 -9.86 7.25
N THR A 177 -17.48 -9.57 5.97
CA THR A 177 -18.53 -9.27 4.98
C THR A 177 -19.53 -10.43 4.87
N ALA A 178 -19.07 -11.67 4.78
CA ALA A 178 -19.94 -12.85 4.72
C ALA A 178 -20.84 -12.98 5.97
N ALA A 179 -20.33 -12.62 7.16
CA ALA A 179 -21.08 -12.70 8.41
C ALA A 179 -22.05 -11.52 8.61
N THR A 180 -21.79 -10.37 8.02
CA THR A 180 -22.54 -9.13 8.24
C THR A 180 -23.45 -8.74 7.08
N GLY A 181 -23.10 -9.10 5.85
CA GLY A 181 -23.71 -8.59 4.62
C GLY A 181 -23.29 -7.14 4.30
N VAL A 182 -22.29 -6.58 4.99
CA VAL A 182 -21.82 -5.20 4.82
C VAL A 182 -20.42 -5.20 4.24
N ASP A 183 -20.23 -4.50 3.13
CA ASP A 183 -18.90 -4.31 2.52
C ASP A 183 -18.12 -3.21 3.24
N PRO A 184 -16.79 -3.37 3.41
CA PRO A 184 -15.95 -2.35 4.03
C PRO A 184 -15.73 -1.13 3.11
N VAL A 185 -15.59 0.03 3.70
CA VAL A 185 -14.95 1.16 3.04
C VAL A 185 -13.44 0.91 3.01
N ILE A 186 -12.86 0.71 1.84
CA ILE A 186 -11.43 0.52 1.68
C ILE A 186 -10.72 1.87 1.76
N ALA A 187 -9.70 1.98 2.61
CA ALA A 187 -8.92 3.21 2.79
C ALA A 187 -7.57 3.21 2.04
N GLY A 188 -6.89 2.07 1.94
CA GLY A 188 -5.64 1.92 1.20
C GLY A 188 -5.83 1.79 -0.32
N LYS A 189 -4.77 1.44 -1.04
CA LYS A 189 -4.83 1.20 -2.50
C LYS A 189 -5.93 0.19 -2.84
N PRO A 190 -6.73 0.35 -3.88
CA PRO A 190 -6.61 1.31 -4.99
C PRO A 190 -7.14 2.72 -4.72
N LYS A 191 -7.55 3.06 -3.51
CA LYS A 191 -7.91 4.46 -3.23
C LYS A 191 -6.68 5.35 -3.39
N PRO A 192 -6.83 6.53 -4.02
CA PRO A 192 -5.68 7.37 -4.36
C PRO A 192 -5.06 8.08 -3.16
N THR A 193 -5.67 8.00 -1.98
CA THR A 193 -5.27 8.74 -0.77
C THR A 193 -3.78 8.63 -0.45
N MET A 194 -3.20 7.43 -0.54
CA MET A 194 -1.78 7.23 -0.22
C MET A 194 -0.87 7.95 -1.22
N TYR A 195 -1.23 7.93 -2.50
CA TYR A 195 -0.48 8.62 -3.56
C TYR A 195 -0.66 10.14 -3.46
N GLN A 196 -1.84 10.63 -3.13
CA GLN A 196 -2.09 12.06 -2.89
C GLN A 196 -1.21 12.58 -1.75
N ILE A 197 -1.15 11.86 -0.61
CA ILE A 197 -0.27 12.19 0.52
C ILE A 197 1.21 12.14 0.08
N ALA A 198 1.63 11.16 -0.71
CA ALA A 198 2.99 11.06 -1.22
C ALA A 198 3.35 12.28 -2.09
N LEU A 199 2.50 12.64 -3.04
CA LEU A 199 2.70 13.79 -3.93
C LEU A 199 2.77 15.12 -3.16
N GLU A 200 1.89 15.29 -2.17
CA GLU A 200 1.89 16.47 -1.29
C GLU A 200 3.21 16.58 -0.50
N ARG A 201 3.66 15.50 0.13
CA ARG A 201 4.92 15.47 0.88
C ARG A 201 6.15 15.68 -0.01
N LEU A 202 6.14 15.14 -1.22
CA LEU A 202 7.21 15.31 -2.21
C LEU A 202 7.17 16.67 -2.90
N LYS A 203 6.01 17.35 -2.86
CA LYS A 203 5.72 18.61 -3.60
C LYS A 203 5.94 18.43 -5.10
N ILE A 204 5.30 17.43 -5.68
CA ILE A 204 5.43 17.02 -7.09
C ILE A 204 4.03 16.88 -7.70
N LEU A 205 3.91 17.24 -8.97
CA LEU A 205 2.69 17.02 -9.75
C LEU A 205 2.56 15.55 -10.13
N PRO A 206 1.33 15.00 -10.24
CA PRO A 206 1.10 13.60 -10.56
C PRO A 206 1.84 13.11 -11.82
N GLU A 207 1.81 13.87 -12.89
CA GLU A 207 2.45 13.55 -14.17
C GLU A 207 3.98 13.42 -14.10
N ASN A 208 4.60 13.96 -13.06
CA ASN A 208 6.05 13.88 -12.81
C ASN A 208 6.43 12.77 -11.81
N ALA A 209 5.47 12.02 -11.32
CA ALA A 209 5.68 10.88 -10.44
C ALA A 209 5.46 9.57 -11.20
N LEU A 210 6.38 8.62 -11.04
CA LEU A 210 6.20 7.25 -11.51
C LEU A 210 5.89 6.35 -10.31
N VAL A 211 4.69 5.76 -10.33
CA VAL A 211 4.29 4.74 -9.36
C VAL A 211 4.72 3.38 -9.89
N ILE A 212 5.45 2.61 -9.08
CA ILE A 212 5.94 1.28 -9.42
C ILE A 212 5.33 0.28 -8.46
N GLY A 213 4.59 -0.69 -8.99
CA GLY A 213 3.91 -1.73 -8.21
C GLY A 213 3.79 -3.04 -8.97
N ASP A 214 3.37 -4.09 -8.28
CA ASP A 214 3.22 -5.44 -8.82
C ASP A 214 1.76 -5.88 -9.02
N ARG A 215 0.79 -5.04 -8.55
CA ARG A 215 -0.65 -5.34 -8.63
C ARG A 215 -1.40 -4.30 -9.46
N PRO A 216 -1.92 -4.69 -10.63
CA PRO A 216 -2.71 -3.75 -11.45
C PRO A 216 -3.91 -3.18 -10.72
N GLU A 217 -4.62 -4.01 -9.96
CA GLU A 217 -5.90 -3.66 -9.30
C GLU A 217 -5.72 -2.63 -8.19
N THR A 218 -4.57 -2.59 -7.54
CA THR A 218 -4.31 -1.69 -6.41
C THR A 218 -3.30 -0.61 -6.73
N ASP A 219 -2.13 -0.97 -7.28
CA ASP A 219 -1.05 -0.02 -7.53
C ASP A 219 -1.33 0.83 -8.76
N ILE A 220 -1.55 0.17 -9.88
CA ILE A 220 -1.71 0.86 -11.17
C ILE A 220 -3.03 1.60 -11.21
N ALA A 221 -4.13 0.95 -10.82
CA ALA A 221 -5.45 1.58 -10.80
C ALA A 221 -5.50 2.82 -9.90
N GLY A 222 -4.92 2.73 -8.69
CA GLY A 222 -4.90 3.86 -7.76
C GLY A 222 -4.07 5.04 -8.26
N ALA A 223 -2.95 4.78 -8.90
CA ALA A 223 -2.07 5.80 -9.46
C ALA A 223 -2.68 6.49 -10.70
N GLN A 224 -3.26 5.70 -11.59
CA GLN A 224 -3.92 6.20 -12.82
C GLN A 224 -5.11 7.12 -12.50
N GLN A 225 -5.86 6.87 -11.41
CA GLN A 225 -6.98 7.71 -10.98
C GLN A 225 -6.58 9.18 -10.75
N ILE A 226 -5.34 9.46 -10.43
CA ILE A 226 -4.85 10.81 -10.14
C ILE A 226 -3.84 11.31 -11.17
N GLY A 227 -3.65 10.58 -12.27
CA GLY A 227 -2.80 11.00 -13.38
C GLY A 227 -1.30 10.78 -13.16
N CYS A 228 -0.90 9.91 -12.23
CA CYS A 228 0.50 9.49 -12.13
C CYS A 228 0.89 8.60 -13.32
N ARG A 229 2.18 8.62 -13.68
CA ARG A 229 2.79 7.59 -14.52
C ARG A 229 2.87 6.28 -13.78
N THR A 230 2.83 5.16 -14.50
CA THR A 230 2.74 3.84 -13.89
C THR A 230 3.71 2.84 -14.51
N ALA A 231 4.38 2.07 -13.66
CA ALA A 231 5.18 0.92 -14.07
C ALA A 231 4.70 -0.33 -13.32
N LEU A 232 4.31 -1.35 -14.06
CA LEU A 232 3.94 -2.65 -13.51
C LEU A 232 5.15 -3.58 -13.59
N VAL A 233 5.55 -4.14 -12.44
CA VAL A 233 6.63 -5.12 -12.38
C VAL A 233 6.08 -6.54 -12.22
N LEU A 234 6.76 -7.51 -12.86
CA LEU A 234 6.38 -8.92 -12.85
C LEU A 234 7.10 -9.71 -11.75
N SER A 235 7.82 -9.01 -10.89
CA SER A 235 8.54 -9.61 -9.76
C SER A 235 7.65 -9.97 -8.57
N GLY A 236 6.39 -9.61 -8.58
CA GLY A 236 5.44 -9.88 -7.49
C GLY A 236 4.36 -10.90 -7.84
N VAL A 237 3.10 -10.47 -7.75
CA VAL A 237 1.92 -11.34 -7.91
C VAL A 237 1.47 -11.48 -9.36
N THR A 238 1.63 -10.43 -10.16
CA THR A 238 1.12 -10.38 -11.54
C THR A 238 2.05 -11.07 -12.52
N ASN A 239 1.50 -11.91 -13.39
CA ASN A 239 2.25 -12.51 -14.50
C ASN A 239 2.09 -11.70 -15.79
N SER A 240 2.90 -12.03 -16.82
CA SER A 240 2.93 -11.31 -18.10
C SER A 240 1.59 -11.35 -18.85
N GLN A 241 0.83 -12.43 -18.75
CA GLN A 241 -0.47 -12.54 -19.41
C GLN A 241 -1.51 -11.60 -18.76
N GLN A 242 -1.56 -11.56 -17.45
CA GLN A 242 -2.42 -10.64 -16.70
C GLN A 242 -2.03 -9.18 -16.97
N ALA A 243 -0.74 -8.87 -16.96
CA ALA A 243 -0.23 -7.53 -17.24
C ALA A 243 -0.65 -7.02 -18.62
N ALA A 244 -0.57 -7.87 -19.65
CA ALA A 244 -0.93 -7.52 -21.04
C ALA A 244 -2.44 -7.26 -21.23
N LEU A 245 -3.28 -7.81 -20.38
CA LEU A 245 -4.75 -7.66 -20.45
C LEU A 245 -5.27 -6.45 -19.66
N TRP A 246 -4.44 -5.85 -18.79
CA TRP A 246 -4.87 -4.73 -17.95
C TRP A 246 -5.15 -3.47 -18.77
N GLN A 247 -6.30 -2.83 -18.48
CA GLN A 247 -6.69 -1.58 -19.14
C GLN A 247 -7.20 -0.54 -18.13
N PRO A 248 -6.80 0.73 -18.25
CA PRO A 248 -5.82 1.23 -19.22
C PRO A 248 -4.41 0.66 -18.95
N ALA A 249 -3.64 0.42 -20.02
CA ALA A 249 -2.31 -0.17 -19.90
C ALA A 249 -1.39 0.69 -19.01
N PRO A 250 -0.50 0.07 -18.20
CA PRO A 250 0.58 0.81 -17.53
C PRO A 250 1.51 1.45 -18.58
N ASP A 251 2.16 2.53 -18.24
CA ASP A 251 3.12 3.19 -19.14
C ASP A 251 4.37 2.30 -19.37
N ILE A 252 4.77 1.51 -18.35
CA ILE A 252 5.88 0.56 -18.41
C ILE A 252 5.42 -0.79 -17.86
N ILE A 253 5.82 -1.90 -18.52
CA ILE A 253 5.78 -3.25 -17.97
C ILE A 253 7.20 -3.80 -18.01
N ALA A 254 7.73 -4.23 -16.87
CA ALA A 254 9.10 -4.73 -16.74
C ALA A 254 9.19 -5.92 -15.78
N ASN A 255 10.32 -6.66 -15.84
CA ASN A 255 10.47 -7.84 -14.98
C ASN A 255 10.54 -7.49 -13.49
N ASP A 256 11.23 -6.40 -13.15
CA ASP A 256 11.52 -5.96 -11.79
C ASP A 256 11.85 -4.46 -11.74
N LEU A 257 12.09 -3.95 -10.53
CA LEU A 257 12.48 -2.55 -10.31
C LEU A 257 13.78 -2.20 -11.07
N ALA A 258 14.78 -3.08 -11.07
CA ALA A 258 16.05 -2.83 -11.74
C ALA A 258 15.84 -2.60 -13.26
N SER A 259 14.98 -3.40 -13.88
CA SER A 259 14.62 -3.26 -15.29
C SER A 259 13.91 -1.94 -15.58
N VAL A 260 13.01 -1.48 -14.68
CA VAL A 260 12.37 -0.15 -14.80
C VAL A 260 13.41 0.97 -14.76
N ILE A 261 14.31 0.91 -13.78
CA ILE A 261 15.36 1.94 -13.62
C ILE A 261 16.30 1.97 -14.83
N GLN A 262 16.70 0.79 -15.36
CA GLN A 262 17.52 0.70 -16.56
C GLN A 262 16.85 1.34 -17.78
N LEU A 263 15.56 1.11 -17.99
CA LEU A 263 14.81 1.74 -19.08
C LEU A 263 14.86 3.27 -18.96
N LEU A 264 14.62 3.81 -17.76
CA LEU A 264 14.58 5.26 -17.52
C LEU A 264 15.96 5.95 -17.64
N VAL A 265 17.06 5.26 -17.36
CA VAL A 265 18.42 5.85 -17.46
C VAL A 265 19.05 5.69 -18.83
N SER A 266 18.50 4.78 -19.67
CA SER A 266 18.99 4.52 -21.03
C SER A 266 18.44 5.50 -22.07
N GLU A 267 17.39 6.26 -21.71
CA GLU A 267 16.78 7.31 -22.52
C GLU A 267 17.32 8.71 -22.14
#